data_c62a04c582e4b2132f9ca5ebf34aaec7
#
_entry.id   c62a04c582e4b2132f9ca5ebf34aaec7
#
_cell.length_a   1.000
_cell.length_b   1.000
_cell.length_c   1.000
_cell.angle_alpha   90.00
_cell.angle_beta   90.00
_cell.angle_gamma   90.00
#
_symmetry.space_group_name_H-M   'P 1'
#
loop_
_entity.id
_entity.type
_entity.pdbx_description
1 polymer ?
#
loop_
_entity_poly.entity_id
_entity_poly.type
_entity_poly.pdbx_seq_one_letter_code
_entity_poly.pdbx_strand_id
1 'polypeptide(L)'
;MRRVVITGSGIVSCIGNNKKEVLDSLLNTKSGITFSEEYKKYNFKSQVCGVPNIKYEDLIDRKVLRFMGDGSAYAYLSMKEAIEESGLTEKEVSNEKTGIIIGSGGPSIKNVMFAIDSTRASGPKKMGPFIVPRTMASTCSATLATPFKIKGVNYSISSACATSAHCIGNAMELIQYGKQDIVFAGGGEEIDWSLSAMFDAMTALSSKYNDTPQTASRPYDSSRDGFVIAGGGGVIVLEEYEHAKARGAKILAEITGYGATSDGYDMVAPSGEGAVRCMKMSMQNLRHSKIDYINTHGTSTPVGDTKEIEAMKEVFKDKVPPFSSTKSITGHSLGATSVQEAIYCLLMMKNKFIAASANVKDLDEKIKVLPIVTEVKKNIELNCVMSNSFGFGGTNATLVFESL
;
A
#
# COMPACT_ATOMS: atom_id res chain seq x y z
N MET A 1 6.73 3.12 -26.28
CA MET A 1 5.52 3.10 -25.45
C MET A 1 5.21 4.52 -24.98
N ARG A 2 3.92 4.82 -24.68
CA ARG A 2 3.54 6.12 -24.12
C ARG A 2 4.15 6.27 -22.70
N ARG A 3 4.55 7.47 -22.34
CA ARG A 3 5.06 7.77 -20.99
C ARG A 3 3.88 7.91 -20.02
N VAL A 4 4.10 7.52 -18.77
CA VAL A 4 3.05 7.53 -17.74
C VAL A 4 3.54 8.34 -16.54
N VAL A 5 2.77 9.34 -16.16
CA VAL A 5 3.07 10.23 -15.04
C VAL A 5 2.02 10.15 -13.95
N ILE A 6 2.38 10.59 -12.76
CA ILE A 6 1.49 10.70 -11.62
C ILE A 6 1.12 12.17 -11.46
N THR A 7 -0.18 12.46 -11.53
CA THR A 7 -0.70 13.83 -11.44
C THR A 7 -1.48 14.10 -10.15
N GLY A 8 -1.81 13.05 -9.40
CA GLY A 8 -2.49 13.19 -8.12
C GLY A 8 -2.34 11.96 -7.23
N SER A 9 -2.51 12.15 -5.95
CA SER A 9 -2.47 11.09 -4.94
C SER A 9 -3.34 11.43 -3.75
N GLY A 10 -3.85 10.41 -3.07
CA GLY A 10 -4.60 10.58 -1.82
C GLY A 10 -4.47 9.36 -0.95
N ILE A 11 -4.55 9.54 0.37
CA ILE A 11 -4.22 8.51 1.35
C ILE A 11 -5.03 8.63 2.63
N VAL A 12 -5.43 7.46 3.16
CA VAL A 12 -5.90 7.28 4.53
C VAL A 12 -5.04 6.18 5.16
N SER A 13 -4.41 6.48 6.28
CA SER A 13 -3.49 5.57 6.98
C SER A 13 -3.62 5.75 8.49
N CYS A 14 -3.15 4.80 9.28
CA CYS A 14 -3.08 4.95 10.74
C CYS A 14 -2.15 6.10 11.19
N ILE A 15 -1.27 6.60 10.31
CA ILE A 15 -0.39 7.75 10.59
C ILE A 15 -0.92 9.09 10.06
N GLY A 16 -2.13 9.11 9.48
CA GLY A 16 -2.79 10.34 9.01
C GLY A 16 -3.92 10.06 8.02
N ASN A 17 -4.90 10.94 7.99
CA ASN A 17 -6.12 10.83 7.18
C ASN A 17 -6.02 11.57 5.84
N ASN A 18 -4.88 12.18 5.56
CA ASN A 18 -4.54 12.88 4.33
C ASN A 18 -3.01 13.01 4.21
N LYS A 19 -2.53 13.43 3.05
CA LYS A 19 -1.07 13.57 2.78
C LYS A 19 -0.34 14.51 3.72
N LYS A 20 -0.98 15.58 4.20
CA LYS A 20 -0.36 16.54 5.12
C LYS A 20 -0.06 15.92 6.47
N GLU A 21 -1.03 15.20 7.05
CA GLU A 21 -0.86 14.49 8.32
C GLU A 21 0.16 13.35 8.20
N VAL A 22 0.08 12.59 7.10
CA VAL A 22 1.03 11.52 6.79
C VAL A 22 2.46 12.06 6.66
N LEU A 23 2.66 13.17 5.94
CA LEU A 23 3.97 13.83 5.81
C LEU A 23 4.53 14.24 7.17
N ASP A 24 3.71 14.86 8.03
CA ASP A 24 4.11 15.24 9.39
C ASP A 24 4.54 14.01 10.20
N SER A 25 3.79 12.92 10.11
CA SER A 25 4.11 11.69 10.82
C SER A 25 5.41 11.03 10.32
N LEU A 26 5.64 11.01 9.00
CA LEU A 26 6.90 10.50 8.41
C LEU A 26 8.12 11.34 8.83
N LEU A 27 8.00 12.67 8.80
CA LEU A 27 9.08 13.59 9.20
C LEU A 27 9.41 13.54 10.69
N ASN A 28 8.44 13.24 11.53
CA ASN A 28 8.58 13.22 12.98
C ASN A 28 8.57 11.79 13.56
N THR A 29 8.59 10.77 12.70
CA THR A 29 8.59 9.35 13.08
C THR A 29 7.46 9.00 14.08
N LYS A 30 6.24 9.55 13.83
CA LYS A 30 5.07 9.32 14.67
C LYS A 30 4.42 7.98 14.30
N SER A 31 4.45 7.02 15.22
CA SER A 31 3.81 5.73 15.03
C SER A 31 2.28 5.84 15.12
N GLY A 32 1.59 5.18 14.19
CA GLY A 32 0.13 5.00 14.22
C GLY A 32 -0.30 3.67 14.86
N ILE A 33 0.64 2.91 15.42
CA ILE A 33 0.36 1.60 16.02
C ILE A 33 -0.12 1.80 17.45
N THR A 34 -1.25 1.19 17.81
CA THR A 34 -1.91 1.30 19.09
C THR A 34 -2.27 -0.07 19.66
N PHE A 35 -2.54 -0.11 20.96
CA PHE A 35 -3.09 -1.28 21.61
C PHE A 35 -4.57 -1.49 21.23
N SER A 36 -4.98 -2.75 21.04
CA SER A 36 -6.35 -3.14 20.72
C SER A 36 -7.01 -3.88 21.90
N GLU A 37 -7.93 -3.23 22.58
CA GLU A 37 -8.75 -3.85 23.62
C GLU A 37 -9.59 -5.00 23.05
N GLU A 38 -10.00 -4.92 21.80
CA GLU A 38 -10.78 -5.95 21.12
C GLU A 38 -9.96 -7.22 20.93
N TYR A 39 -8.69 -7.10 20.47
CA TYR A 39 -7.81 -8.27 20.34
C TYR A 39 -7.53 -8.93 21.69
N LYS A 40 -7.31 -8.13 22.71
CA LYS A 40 -7.19 -8.64 24.08
C LYS A 40 -8.44 -9.39 24.53
N LYS A 41 -9.63 -8.85 24.28
CA LYS A 41 -10.92 -9.49 24.59
C LYS A 41 -11.08 -10.87 23.94
N TYR A 42 -10.57 -11.04 22.73
CA TYR A 42 -10.59 -12.32 22.01
C TYR A 42 -9.34 -13.18 22.24
N ASN A 43 -8.51 -12.87 23.24
CA ASN A 43 -7.30 -13.60 23.63
C ASN A 43 -6.27 -13.76 22.51
N PHE A 44 -6.10 -12.75 21.67
CA PHE A 44 -5.03 -12.73 20.68
C PHE A 44 -3.66 -12.68 21.37
N LYS A 45 -2.66 -13.33 20.76
CA LYS A 45 -1.27 -13.20 21.19
C LYS A 45 -0.77 -11.78 20.88
N SER A 46 -1.05 -11.30 19.68
CA SER A 46 -0.79 -9.92 19.27
C SER A 46 -1.97 -9.02 19.64
N GLN A 47 -1.72 -7.99 20.43
CA GLN A 47 -2.75 -7.05 20.88
C GLN A 47 -2.52 -5.63 20.35
N VAL A 48 -1.81 -5.52 19.22
CA VAL A 48 -1.44 -4.24 18.60
C VAL A 48 -1.87 -4.19 17.14
N CYS A 49 -2.27 -3.02 16.66
CA CYS A 49 -2.65 -2.80 15.27
C CYS A 49 -2.56 -1.32 14.86
N GLY A 50 -2.55 -1.07 13.55
CA GLY A 50 -2.61 0.28 12.98
C GLY A 50 -3.98 0.59 12.39
N VAL A 51 -4.84 1.28 13.14
CA VAL A 51 -6.20 1.64 12.71
C VAL A 51 -6.22 3.11 12.28
N PRO A 52 -6.72 3.45 11.07
CA PRO A 52 -6.97 4.85 10.70
C PRO A 52 -7.93 5.54 11.67
N ASN A 53 -7.54 6.69 12.19
CA ASN A 53 -8.38 7.48 13.10
C ASN A 53 -9.29 8.43 12.32
N ILE A 54 -10.27 7.86 11.60
CA ILE A 54 -11.18 8.61 10.74
C ILE A 54 -12.61 8.12 10.90
N LYS A 55 -13.55 9.05 11.04
CA LYS A 55 -14.99 8.76 10.99
C LYS A 55 -15.51 9.00 9.59
N TYR A 56 -15.29 8.03 8.71
CA TYR A 56 -15.68 8.14 7.30
C TYR A 56 -17.19 8.22 7.12
N GLU A 57 -17.99 7.81 8.10
CA GLU A 57 -19.45 7.93 8.12
C GLU A 57 -19.91 9.38 8.05
N ASP A 58 -19.13 10.31 8.60
CA ASP A 58 -19.40 11.75 8.58
C ASP A 58 -18.95 12.42 7.25
N LEU A 59 -18.11 11.72 6.45
CA LEU A 59 -17.43 12.28 5.27
C LEU A 59 -17.95 11.71 3.94
N ILE A 60 -18.70 10.62 3.98
CA ILE A 60 -19.22 9.93 2.80
C ILE A 60 -20.75 9.93 2.83
N ASP A 61 -21.37 10.37 1.74
CA ASP A 61 -22.85 10.33 1.61
C ASP A 61 -23.38 8.91 1.94
N ARG A 62 -24.38 8.84 2.79
CA ARG A 62 -24.97 7.58 3.28
C ARG A 62 -25.47 6.68 2.14
N LYS A 63 -25.94 7.27 1.02
CA LYS A 63 -26.41 6.50 -0.15
C LYS A 63 -25.25 5.83 -0.90
N VAL A 64 -24.05 6.37 -0.78
CA VAL A 64 -22.81 5.80 -1.32
C VAL A 64 -22.23 4.79 -0.34
N LEU A 65 -22.06 5.18 0.92
CA LEU A 65 -21.43 4.38 1.97
C LEU A 65 -22.13 3.04 2.23
N ARG A 66 -23.46 2.95 2.03
CA ARG A 66 -24.21 1.71 2.25
C ARG A 66 -23.71 0.50 1.44
N PHE A 67 -22.95 0.72 0.37
CA PHE A 67 -22.38 -0.33 -0.47
C PHE A 67 -20.92 -0.68 -0.11
N MET A 68 -20.28 0.07 0.79
CA MET A 68 -18.86 -0.02 1.10
C MET A 68 -18.59 -0.80 2.39
N GLY A 69 -17.52 -1.56 2.41
CA GLY A 69 -16.80 -1.95 3.61
C GLY A 69 -15.75 -0.89 3.97
N ASP A 70 -15.07 -1.05 5.11
CA ASP A 70 -14.11 -0.06 5.63
C ASP A 70 -12.98 0.23 4.62
N GLY A 71 -12.38 -0.81 3.99
CA GLY A 71 -11.33 -0.65 2.98
C GLY A 71 -11.77 0.17 1.76
N SER A 72 -13.02 -0.06 1.29
CA SER A 72 -13.59 0.75 0.20
C SER A 72 -13.85 2.19 0.61
N ALA A 73 -14.26 2.43 1.87
CA ALA A 73 -14.47 3.79 2.39
C ALA A 73 -13.16 4.56 2.46
N TYR A 74 -12.07 3.92 2.92
CA TYR A 74 -10.73 4.53 2.93
C TYR A 74 -10.25 4.84 1.50
N ALA A 75 -10.42 3.91 0.56
CA ALA A 75 -10.09 4.14 -0.84
C ALA A 75 -10.92 5.26 -1.47
N TYR A 76 -12.21 5.38 -1.13
CA TYR A 76 -13.07 6.47 -1.60
C TYR A 76 -12.56 7.85 -1.17
N LEU A 77 -12.21 8.01 0.11
CA LEU A 77 -11.64 9.27 0.62
C LEU A 77 -10.30 9.58 -0.02
N SER A 78 -9.45 8.55 -0.19
CA SER A 78 -8.18 8.68 -0.91
C SER A 78 -8.38 9.10 -2.37
N MET A 79 -9.40 8.56 -3.06
CA MET A 79 -9.70 8.96 -4.45
C MET A 79 -10.18 10.40 -4.55
N LYS A 80 -10.97 10.89 -3.58
CA LYS A 80 -11.36 12.32 -3.53
C LYS A 80 -10.15 13.24 -3.43
N GLU A 81 -9.22 12.95 -2.51
CA GLU A 81 -7.98 13.73 -2.35
C GLU A 81 -7.11 13.66 -3.62
N ALA A 82 -7.02 12.48 -4.27
CA ALA A 82 -6.26 12.30 -5.51
C ALA A 82 -6.84 13.10 -6.68
N ILE A 83 -8.17 13.13 -6.83
CA ILE A 83 -8.86 13.96 -7.85
C ILE A 83 -8.60 15.44 -7.59
N GLU A 84 -8.72 15.89 -6.35
CA GLU A 84 -8.47 17.29 -5.98
C GLU A 84 -7.03 17.71 -6.30
N GLU A 85 -6.01 16.92 -5.92
CA GLU A 85 -4.61 17.22 -6.24
C GLU A 85 -4.33 17.22 -7.74
N SER A 86 -4.94 16.30 -8.49
CA SER A 86 -4.73 16.18 -9.93
C SER A 86 -5.32 17.34 -10.73
N GLY A 87 -6.30 18.05 -10.17
CA GLY A 87 -7.06 19.10 -10.85
C GLY A 87 -7.92 18.59 -12.01
N LEU A 88 -8.22 17.27 -12.04
CA LEU A 88 -9.11 16.70 -13.06
C LEU A 88 -10.54 17.22 -12.92
N THR A 89 -11.13 17.61 -14.04
CA THR A 89 -12.54 18.01 -14.12
C THR A 89 -13.46 16.79 -14.07
N GLU A 90 -14.74 16.99 -13.72
CA GLU A 90 -15.74 15.91 -13.75
C GLU A 90 -15.82 15.23 -15.13
N LYS A 91 -15.62 15.97 -16.22
CA LYS A 91 -15.66 15.44 -17.60
C LYS A 91 -14.44 14.53 -17.87
N GLU A 92 -13.26 14.86 -17.33
CA GLU A 92 -12.06 14.03 -17.46
C GLU A 92 -12.17 12.78 -16.58
N VAL A 93 -12.72 12.90 -15.38
CA VAL A 93 -12.99 11.76 -14.49
C VAL A 93 -14.04 10.82 -15.10
N SER A 94 -15.16 11.35 -15.60
CA SER A 94 -16.25 10.59 -16.22
C SER A 94 -16.07 10.49 -17.75
N ASN A 95 -15.08 9.71 -18.18
CA ASN A 95 -14.68 9.55 -19.57
C ASN A 95 -14.40 8.07 -19.92
N GLU A 96 -14.63 7.66 -21.15
CA GLU A 96 -14.35 6.28 -21.60
C GLU A 96 -12.84 5.93 -21.60
N LYS A 97 -11.97 6.95 -21.62
CA LYS A 97 -10.51 6.81 -21.51
C LYS A 97 -10.00 6.95 -20.07
N THR A 98 -10.90 7.07 -19.08
CA THR A 98 -10.59 7.12 -17.65
C THR A 98 -11.07 5.86 -16.96
N GLY A 99 -10.12 5.04 -16.49
CA GLY A 99 -10.36 3.77 -15.81
C GLY A 99 -10.09 3.80 -14.31
N ILE A 100 -10.41 2.69 -13.65
CA ILE A 100 -10.15 2.44 -12.22
C ILE A 100 -9.67 1.00 -12.02
N ILE A 101 -8.54 0.84 -11.30
CA ILE A 101 -7.99 -0.45 -10.88
C ILE A 101 -7.59 -0.32 -9.41
N ILE A 102 -8.49 -0.71 -8.50
CA ILE A 102 -8.27 -0.59 -7.06
C ILE A 102 -8.60 -1.94 -6.42
N GLY A 103 -7.63 -2.52 -5.71
CA GLY A 103 -7.73 -3.84 -5.12
C GLY A 103 -7.79 -3.85 -3.60
N SER A 104 -7.96 -5.04 -3.05
CA SER A 104 -7.82 -5.38 -1.63
C SER A 104 -7.14 -6.73 -1.53
N GLY A 105 -6.39 -6.97 -0.46
CA GLY A 105 -5.74 -8.26 -0.21
C GLY A 105 -6.73 -9.41 -0.03
N GLY A 106 -7.93 -9.11 0.43
CA GLY A 106 -9.02 -10.06 0.60
C GLY A 106 -10.40 -9.38 0.59
N PRO A 107 -11.47 -10.17 0.68
CA PRO A 107 -12.83 -9.64 0.85
C PRO A 107 -12.98 -9.00 2.26
N SER A 108 -14.03 -8.20 2.45
CA SER A 108 -14.38 -7.68 3.77
C SER A 108 -14.84 -8.81 4.69
N ILE A 109 -13.94 -9.31 5.53
CA ILE A 109 -14.23 -10.42 6.47
C ILE A 109 -15.25 -9.97 7.52
N LYS A 110 -15.16 -8.73 7.99
CA LYS A 110 -16.16 -8.12 8.89
C LYS A 110 -17.58 -8.24 8.33
N ASN A 111 -17.79 -7.87 7.06
CA ASN A 111 -19.11 -7.98 6.43
C ASN A 111 -19.51 -9.43 6.11
N VAL A 112 -18.57 -10.31 5.81
CA VAL A 112 -18.82 -11.75 5.66
C VAL A 112 -19.29 -12.36 6.99
N MET A 113 -18.61 -12.05 8.10
CA MET A 113 -19.00 -12.51 9.45
C MET A 113 -20.40 -11.99 9.82
N PHE A 114 -20.67 -10.70 9.61
CA PHE A 114 -22.00 -10.13 9.80
C PHE A 114 -23.08 -10.88 9.00
N ALA A 115 -22.81 -11.22 7.74
CA ALA A 115 -23.75 -11.95 6.90
C ALA A 115 -24.04 -13.37 7.41
N ILE A 116 -22.98 -14.08 7.86
CA ILE A 116 -23.08 -15.42 8.43
C ILE A 116 -23.92 -15.38 9.72
N ASP A 117 -23.59 -14.50 10.65
CA ASP A 117 -24.25 -14.39 11.96
C ASP A 117 -25.72 -13.96 11.80
N SER A 118 -26.00 -12.98 10.93
CA SER A 118 -27.38 -12.55 10.62
C SER A 118 -28.19 -13.70 10.05
N THR A 119 -27.59 -14.50 9.16
CA THR A 119 -28.27 -15.66 8.54
C THR A 119 -28.55 -16.74 9.56
N ARG A 120 -27.60 -17.09 10.43
CA ARG A 120 -27.75 -18.08 11.49
C ARG A 120 -28.82 -17.66 12.51
N ALA A 121 -28.85 -16.39 12.88
CA ALA A 121 -29.78 -15.86 13.89
C ALA A 121 -31.21 -15.69 13.36
N SER A 122 -31.40 -15.25 12.11
CA SER A 122 -32.71 -14.76 11.64
C SER A 122 -33.00 -14.97 10.15
N GLY A 123 -32.15 -15.72 9.45
CA GLY A 123 -32.25 -15.99 8.02
C GLY A 123 -31.67 -14.86 7.12
N PRO A 124 -31.45 -15.18 5.83
CA PRO A 124 -30.65 -14.31 4.93
C PRO A 124 -31.31 -12.95 4.65
N LYS A 125 -32.63 -12.83 4.76
CA LYS A 125 -33.34 -11.56 4.55
C LYS A 125 -32.89 -10.45 5.52
N LYS A 126 -32.40 -10.82 6.70
CA LYS A 126 -32.01 -9.87 7.76
C LYS A 126 -30.64 -9.23 7.55
N MET A 127 -29.78 -9.77 6.68
CA MET A 127 -28.51 -9.12 6.34
C MET A 127 -28.67 -7.86 5.47
N GLY A 128 -29.85 -7.69 4.86
CA GLY A 128 -30.15 -6.56 3.97
C GLY A 128 -29.60 -6.74 2.54
N PRO A 129 -29.91 -5.80 1.61
CA PRO A 129 -29.62 -5.97 0.19
C PRO A 129 -28.22 -5.53 -0.25
N PHE A 130 -27.37 -5.04 0.65
CA PHE A 130 -26.10 -4.41 0.31
C PHE A 130 -24.86 -5.27 0.58
N ILE A 131 -25.03 -6.48 1.10
CA ILE A 131 -23.91 -7.34 1.52
C ILE A 131 -23.05 -7.78 0.34
N VAL A 132 -23.65 -8.16 -0.79
CA VAL A 132 -22.89 -8.61 -1.97
C VAL A 132 -21.91 -7.53 -2.45
N PRO A 133 -22.31 -6.27 -2.70
CA PRO A 133 -21.37 -5.20 -3.02
C PRO A 133 -20.25 -4.99 -1.98
N ARG A 134 -20.53 -5.17 -0.70
CA ARG A 134 -19.54 -5.01 0.39
C ARG A 134 -18.51 -6.13 0.45
N THR A 135 -18.88 -7.35 0.01
CA THR A 135 -18.06 -8.56 0.19
C THR A 135 -17.47 -9.13 -1.10
N MET A 136 -17.90 -8.66 -2.27
CA MET A 136 -17.35 -9.13 -3.54
C MET A 136 -15.87 -8.74 -3.67
N ALA A 137 -15.04 -9.57 -4.31
CA ALA A 137 -13.60 -9.33 -4.48
C ALA A 137 -13.29 -8.01 -5.20
N SER A 138 -14.20 -7.52 -6.05
CA SER A 138 -14.09 -6.24 -6.77
C SER A 138 -14.69 -5.05 -6.01
N THR A 139 -14.99 -5.18 -4.71
CA THR A 139 -15.71 -4.14 -3.95
C THR A 139 -15.03 -2.77 -4.06
N CYS A 140 -13.71 -2.71 -3.94
CA CYS A 140 -12.97 -1.43 -3.94
C CYS A 140 -13.11 -0.68 -5.25
N SER A 141 -12.96 -1.33 -6.41
CA SER A 141 -13.10 -0.65 -7.70
C SER A 141 -14.57 -0.35 -8.02
N ALA A 142 -15.46 -1.31 -7.81
CA ALA A 142 -16.88 -1.18 -8.19
C ALA A 142 -17.62 -0.12 -7.38
N THR A 143 -17.39 -0.05 -6.06
CA THR A 143 -18.08 0.91 -5.19
C THR A 143 -17.57 2.34 -5.37
N LEU A 144 -16.38 2.54 -5.93
CA LEU A 144 -15.85 3.84 -6.31
C LEU A 144 -16.28 4.24 -7.75
N ALA A 145 -16.30 3.30 -8.69
CA ALA A 145 -16.63 3.59 -10.07
C ALA A 145 -18.00 4.28 -10.23
N THR A 146 -19.00 3.87 -9.45
CA THR A 146 -20.37 4.41 -9.55
C THR A 146 -20.47 5.87 -9.10
N PRO A 147 -20.04 6.29 -7.90
CA PRO A 147 -20.17 7.68 -7.45
C PRO A 147 -19.29 8.65 -8.27
N PHE A 148 -18.13 8.20 -8.75
CA PHE A 148 -17.26 9.02 -9.62
C PHE A 148 -17.59 8.89 -11.11
N LYS A 149 -18.60 8.07 -11.47
CA LYS A 149 -19.09 7.88 -12.86
C LYS A 149 -17.98 7.47 -13.83
N ILE A 150 -17.07 6.61 -13.39
CA ILE A 150 -15.99 6.07 -14.24
C ILE A 150 -16.59 5.27 -15.39
N LYS A 151 -16.11 5.49 -16.61
CA LYS A 151 -16.63 4.87 -17.83
C LYS A 151 -15.62 3.99 -18.57
N GLY A 152 -14.33 4.10 -18.26
CA GLY A 152 -13.29 3.22 -18.78
C GLY A 152 -13.27 1.86 -18.07
N VAL A 153 -12.12 1.22 -18.04
CA VAL A 153 -11.95 -0.08 -17.35
C VAL A 153 -12.28 0.03 -15.87
N ASN A 154 -12.92 -1.02 -15.32
CA ASN A 154 -13.27 -1.10 -13.89
C ASN A 154 -13.11 -2.55 -13.43
N TYR A 155 -12.02 -2.83 -12.71
CA TYR A 155 -11.79 -4.12 -12.07
C TYR A 155 -10.81 -4.00 -10.91
N SER A 156 -10.77 -5.03 -10.06
CA SER A 156 -9.82 -5.15 -8.96
C SER A 156 -8.82 -6.26 -9.24
N ILE A 157 -7.60 -6.09 -8.73
CA ILE A 157 -6.59 -7.15 -8.62
C ILE A 157 -6.48 -7.50 -7.14
N SER A 158 -6.28 -8.77 -6.83
CA SER A 158 -5.95 -9.25 -5.47
C SER A 158 -4.72 -10.14 -5.57
N SER A 159 -3.66 -9.76 -4.87
CA SER A 159 -2.37 -10.45 -4.83
C SER A 159 -1.67 -10.21 -3.48
N ALA A 160 -2.42 -10.46 -2.41
CA ALA A 160 -1.95 -10.28 -1.04
C ALA A 160 -1.28 -8.91 -0.81
N CYS A 161 -0.08 -8.86 -0.24
CA CYS A 161 0.64 -7.63 0.07
C CYS A 161 1.11 -6.85 -1.18
N ALA A 162 1.15 -7.47 -2.36
CA ALA A 162 1.52 -6.82 -3.62
C ALA A 162 0.33 -6.24 -4.41
N THR A 163 -0.88 -6.36 -3.88
CA THR A 163 -2.14 -6.00 -4.56
C THR A 163 -2.10 -4.62 -5.21
N SER A 164 -1.90 -3.56 -4.45
CA SER A 164 -1.96 -2.20 -4.99
C SER A 164 -0.76 -1.86 -5.88
N ALA A 165 0.39 -2.51 -5.72
CA ALA A 165 1.50 -2.39 -6.67
C ALA A 165 1.14 -3.00 -8.03
N HIS A 166 0.50 -4.17 -8.05
CA HIS A 166 -0.02 -4.76 -9.29
C HIS A 166 -1.13 -3.91 -9.92
N CYS A 167 -2.01 -3.29 -9.11
CA CYS A 167 -3.01 -2.34 -9.62
C CYS A 167 -2.32 -1.17 -10.34
N ILE A 168 -1.27 -0.60 -9.74
CA ILE A 168 -0.50 0.51 -10.31
C ILE A 168 0.24 0.08 -11.58
N GLY A 169 0.92 -1.06 -11.55
CA GLY A 169 1.66 -1.58 -12.70
C GLY A 169 0.77 -1.90 -13.90
N ASN A 170 -0.37 -2.58 -13.66
CA ASN A 170 -1.35 -2.84 -14.71
C ASN A 170 -1.97 -1.55 -15.27
N ALA A 171 -2.24 -0.56 -14.43
CA ALA A 171 -2.71 0.74 -14.87
C ALA A 171 -1.69 1.45 -15.76
N MET A 172 -0.40 1.42 -15.38
CA MET A 172 0.71 1.90 -16.21
C MET A 172 0.71 1.23 -17.58
N GLU A 173 0.64 -0.10 -17.64
CA GLU A 173 0.63 -0.85 -18.88
C GLU A 173 -0.58 -0.50 -19.77
N LEU A 174 -1.78 -0.36 -19.21
CA LEU A 174 -2.97 0.07 -19.97
C LEU A 174 -2.78 1.44 -20.63
N ILE A 175 -2.16 2.38 -19.93
CA ILE A 175 -1.85 3.70 -20.48
C ILE A 175 -0.76 3.60 -21.56
N GLN A 176 0.32 2.84 -21.29
CA GLN A 176 1.40 2.63 -22.25
C GLN A 176 0.92 2.06 -23.56
N TYR A 177 -0.04 1.13 -23.51
CA TYR A 177 -0.65 0.53 -24.72
C TYR A 177 -1.81 1.36 -25.31
N GLY A 178 -2.10 2.56 -24.79
CA GLY A 178 -3.14 3.45 -25.34
C GLY A 178 -4.58 3.00 -25.09
N LYS A 179 -4.79 2.05 -24.18
CA LYS A 179 -6.14 1.59 -23.81
C LYS A 179 -6.89 2.62 -22.98
N GLN A 180 -6.18 3.28 -22.06
CA GLN A 180 -6.68 4.38 -21.25
C GLN A 180 -5.73 5.58 -21.36
N ASP A 181 -6.20 6.78 -21.02
CA ASP A 181 -5.39 7.98 -20.88
C ASP A 181 -5.20 8.36 -19.41
N ILE A 182 -6.17 8.01 -18.56
CA ILE A 182 -6.13 8.21 -17.11
C ILE A 182 -6.57 6.91 -16.43
N VAL A 183 -5.89 6.52 -15.35
CA VAL A 183 -6.32 5.41 -14.50
C VAL A 183 -6.13 5.78 -13.03
N PHE A 184 -7.19 5.67 -12.24
CA PHE A 184 -7.12 5.68 -10.78
C PHE A 184 -6.68 4.30 -10.31
N ALA A 185 -5.50 4.21 -9.69
CA ALA A 185 -4.92 2.94 -9.28
C ALA A 185 -4.55 2.96 -7.79
N GLY A 186 -4.73 1.83 -7.13
CA GLY A 186 -4.39 1.74 -5.71
C GLY A 186 -5.03 0.57 -4.98
N GLY A 187 -5.33 0.77 -3.70
CA GLY A 187 -5.92 -0.26 -2.85
C GLY A 187 -6.60 0.30 -1.61
N GLY A 188 -7.46 -0.53 -1.03
CA GLY A 188 -8.08 -0.29 0.26
C GLY A 188 -8.13 -1.59 1.05
N GLU A 189 -7.80 -1.52 2.34
CA GLU A 189 -7.81 -2.69 3.22
C GLU A 189 -8.51 -2.36 4.53
N GLU A 190 -9.42 -3.22 4.95
CA GLU A 190 -10.04 -3.10 6.26
C GLU A 190 -9.08 -3.56 7.36
N ILE A 191 -9.34 -3.11 8.58
CA ILE A 191 -8.71 -3.63 9.79
C ILE A 191 -9.82 -4.01 10.76
N ASP A 192 -9.94 -5.30 11.01
CA ASP A 192 -10.95 -5.88 11.89
C ASP A 192 -10.38 -7.12 12.59
N TRP A 193 -10.85 -7.43 13.77
CA TRP A 193 -10.39 -8.58 14.53
C TRP A 193 -10.55 -9.89 13.76
N SER A 194 -11.61 -10.03 12.97
CA SER A 194 -11.90 -11.27 12.25
C SER A 194 -10.88 -11.58 11.13
N LEU A 195 -10.36 -10.55 10.46
CA LEU A 195 -9.23 -10.66 9.54
C LEU A 195 -7.93 -10.95 10.31
N SER A 196 -7.70 -10.21 11.38
CA SER A 196 -6.46 -10.29 12.16
C SER A 196 -6.30 -11.64 12.87
N ALA A 197 -7.40 -12.27 13.26
CA ALA A 197 -7.41 -13.61 13.89
C ALA A 197 -6.70 -14.68 13.03
N MET A 198 -6.83 -14.60 11.72
CA MET A 198 -6.20 -15.57 10.80
C MET A 198 -4.66 -15.43 10.84
N PHE A 199 -4.14 -14.21 10.92
CA PHE A 199 -2.70 -13.96 11.03
C PHE A 199 -2.16 -14.25 12.43
N ASP A 200 -2.93 -14.00 13.49
CA ASP A 200 -2.56 -14.36 14.86
C ASP A 200 -2.47 -15.89 15.03
N ALA A 201 -3.42 -16.62 14.44
CA ALA A 201 -3.43 -18.08 14.44
C ALA A 201 -2.20 -18.70 13.78
N MET A 202 -1.67 -18.09 12.70
CA MET A 202 -0.45 -18.55 12.05
C MET A 202 0.84 -17.99 12.70
N THR A 203 0.72 -17.27 13.82
CA THR A 203 1.84 -16.68 14.58
C THR A 203 2.71 -15.71 13.76
N ALA A 204 2.10 -15.02 12.81
CA ALA A 204 2.79 -14.07 11.93
C ALA A 204 2.87 -12.66 12.52
N LEU A 205 2.03 -12.35 13.52
CA LEU A 205 1.94 -11.03 14.14
C LEU A 205 2.94 -10.87 15.31
N SER A 206 3.43 -9.64 15.49
CA SER A 206 4.25 -9.27 16.64
C SER A 206 3.44 -9.38 17.93
N SER A 207 3.96 -10.08 18.93
CA SER A 207 3.27 -10.35 20.20
C SER A 207 4.07 -10.00 21.46
N LYS A 208 5.37 -9.69 21.32
CA LYS A 208 6.25 -9.37 22.46
C LYS A 208 6.13 -7.92 22.95
N TYR A 209 5.44 -7.06 22.19
CA TYR A 209 5.44 -5.61 22.41
C TYR A 209 4.03 -5.04 22.66
N ASN A 210 3.12 -5.86 23.20
CA ASN A 210 1.75 -5.43 23.50
C ASN A 210 1.70 -4.22 24.46
N ASP A 211 2.63 -4.15 25.44
CA ASP A 211 2.72 -3.04 26.40
C ASP A 211 3.41 -1.79 25.82
N THR A 212 4.05 -1.89 24.67
CA THR A 212 4.74 -0.80 23.99
C THR A 212 4.39 -0.77 22.50
N PRO A 213 3.11 -0.55 22.14
CA PRO A 213 2.60 -0.72 20.77
C PRO A 213 3.43 0.00 19.72
N GLN A 214 3.85 1.23 19.98
CA GLN A 214 4.61 2.07 19.05
C GLN A 214 5.97 1.47 18.67
N THR A 215 6.47 0.49 19.43
CA THR A 215 7.75 -0.17 19.18
C THR A 215 7.60 -1.60 18.66
N ALA A 216 6.36 -2.07 18.43
CA ALA A 216 6.08 -3.44 18.00
C ALA A 216 6.57 -3.74 16.58
N SER A 217 6.37 -2.83 15.65
CA SER A 217 6.94 -2.95 14.31
C SER A 217 8.37 -2.39 14.31
N ARG A 218 9.34 -3.27 14.04
CA ARG A 218 10.78 -2.98 14.11
C ARG A 218 11.57 -3.69 13.01
N PRO A 219 11.30 -3.37 11.73
CA PRO A 219 12.01 -3.99 10.62
C PRO A 219 13.52 -3.88 10.81
N TYR A 220 14.22 -5.00 10.59
CA TYR A 220 15.69 -5.13 10.67
C TYR A 220 16.30 -5.17 12.07
N ASP A 221 15.53 -4.91 13.13
CA ASP A 221 15.98 -5.11 14.51
C ASP A 221 16.16 -6.60 14.81
N SER A 222 17.20 -6.95 15.59
CA SER A 222 17.51 -8.35 15.94
C SER A 222 16.40 -9.02 16.77
N SER A 223 15.61 -8.24 17.48
CA SER A 223 14.53 -8.70 18.35
C SER A 223 13.13 -8.66 17.70
N ARG A 224 13.03 -8.38 16.38
CA ARG A 224 11.76 -8.41 15.65
C ARG A 224 11.10 -9.80 15.72
N ASP A 225 9.79 -9.84 15.86
CA ASP A 225 9.06 -11.08 16.14
C ASP A 225 7.78 -11.29 15.28
N GLY A 226 7.56 -10.45 14.28
CA GLY A 226 6.40 -10.51 13.40
C GLY A 226 5.97 -9.13 12.93
N PHE A 227 5.03 -9.08 12.01
CA PHE A 227 4.48 -7.80 11.53
C PHE A 227 3.35 -7.30 12.44
N VAL A 228 3.06 -6.01 12.36
CA VAL A 228 1.87 -5.39 12.96
C VAL A 228 0.86 -5.16 11.85
N ILE A 229 -0.34 -5.74 11.98
CA ILE A 229 -1.41 -5.56 10.99
C ILE A 229 -1.96 -4.13 11.05
N ALA A 230 -2.29 -3.57 9.89
CA ALA A 230 -2.90 -2.24 9.77
C ALA A 230 -3.96 -2.21 8.67
N GLY A 231 -4.75 -1.15 8.62
CA GLY A 231 -5.69 -0.87 7.55
C GLY A 231 -5.44 0.48 6.88
N GLY A 232 -6.30 0.83 5.94
CA GLY A 232 -6.27 2.10 5.25
C GLY A 232 -6.55 2.01 3.76
N GLY A 233 -6.24 3.07 3.03
CA GLY A 233 -6.39 3.13 1.60
C GLY A 233 -5.43 4.13 0.96
N GLY A 234 -5.25 4.00 -0.33
CA GLY A 234 -4.50 4.94 -1.14
C GLY A 234 -4.90 4.85 -2.60
N VAL A 235 -4.87 5.97 -3.28
CA VAL A 235 -5.13 6.07 -4.71
C VAL A 235 -4.14 7.04 -5.33
N ILE A 236 -3.55 6.66 -6.46
CA ILE A 236 -2.78 7.56 -7.32
C ILE A 236 -3.49 7.73 -8.67
N VAL A 237 -3.34 8.89 -9.27
CA VAL A 237 -3.79 9.20 -10.62
C VAL A 237 -2.62 8.99 -11.56
N LEU A 238 -2.68 7.93 -12.35
CA LEU A 238 -1.78 7.70 -13.47
C LEU A 238 -2.36 8.33 -14.72
N GLU A 239 -1.53 9.06 -15.47
CA GLU A 239 -1.96 9.81 -16.64
C GLU A 239 -0.92 9.73 -17.75
N GLU A 240 -1.39 9.69 -18.98
CA GLU A 240 -0.51 9.78 -20.13
C GLU A 240 0.20 11.13 -20.17
N TYR A 241 1.50 11.14 -20.42
CA TYR A 241 2.35 12.31 -20.28
C TYR A 241 1.94 13.49 -21.15
N GLU A 242 1.66 13.29 -22.46
CA GLU A 242 1.25 14.38 -23.35
C GLU A 242 -0.16 14.88 -23.03
N HIS A 243 -1.06 14.00 -22.55
CA HIS A 243 -2.36 14.37 -22.03
C HIS A 243 -2.22 15.29 -20.80
N ALA A 244 -1.39 14.89 -19.83
CA ALA A 244 -1.11 15.69 -18.63
C ALA A 244 -0.54 17.07 -18.98
N LYS A 245 0.43 17.14 -19.91
CA LYS A 245 1.01 18.39 -20.40
C LYS A 245 -0.02 19.28 -21.09
N ALA A 246 -0.85 18.70 -21.96
CA ALA A 246 -1.83 19.47 -22.74
C ALA A 246 -2.86 20.19 -21.85
N ARG A 247 -3.21 19.60 -20.69
CA ARG A 247 -4.11 20.25 -19.72
C ARG A 247 -3.37 21.08 -18.64
N GLY A 248 -2.05 21.18 -18.70
CA GLY A 248 -1.24 21.92 -17.72
C GLY A 248 -1.19 21.28 -16.33
N ALA A 249 -1.29 19.96 -16.25
CA ALA A 249 -1.26 19.23 -14.99
C ALA A 249 0.07 19.41 -14.25
N LYS A 250 0.00 19.50 -12.93
CA LYS A 250 1.19 19.37 -12.08
C LYS A 250 1.60 17.91 -12.02
N ILE A 251 2.75 17.58 -12.58
CA ILE A 251 3.30 16.23 -12.53
C ILE A 251 4.09 16.06 -11.23
N LEU A 252 3.81 14.98 -10.50
CA LEU A 252 4.47 14.65 -9.23
C LEU A 252 5.73 13.81 -9.46
N ALA A 253 5.65 12.83 -10.36
CA ALA A 253 6.73 11.96 -10.79
C ALA A 253 6.33 11.23 -12.08
N GLU A 254 7.27 10.58 -12.74
CA GLU A 254 7.02 9.58 -13.78
C GLU A 254 7.16 8.17 -13.18
N ILE A 255 6.26 7.25 -13.51
CA ILE A 255 6.45 5.84 -13.22
C ILE A 255 7.16 5.20 -14.41
N THR A 256 8.42 4.81 -14.23
CA THR A 256 9.29 4.30 -15.29
C THR A 256 9.55 2.81 -15.19
N GLY A 257 9.31 2.22 -14.02
CA GLY A 257 9.56 0.81 -13.78
C GLY A 257 8.42 0.09 -13.09
N TYR A 258 8.11 -1.08 -13.61
CA TYR A 258 7.23 -2.08 -12.99
C TYR A 258 7.81 -3.46 -13.23
N GLY A 259 8.05 -4.20 -12.15
CA GLY A 259 8.39 -5.61 -12.15
C GLY A 259 7.29 -6.41 -11.48
N ALA A 260 6.94 -7.55 -12.05
CA ALA A 260 6.00 -8.51 -11.48
C ALA A 260 6.52 -9.93 -11.71
N THR A 261 6.67 -10.71 -10.65
CA THR A 261 7.18 -12.08 -10.71
C THR A 261 6.49 -12.99 -9.70
N SER A 262 6.64 -14.29 -9.89
CA SER A 262 6.24 -15.30 -8.91
C SER A 262 7.45 -16.09 -8.47
N ASP A 263 7.56 -16.38 -7.16
CA ASP A 263 8.58 -17.26 -6.60
C ASP A 263 8.39 -18.71 -7.05
N GLY A 264 7.14 -19.18 -7.14
CA GLY A 264 6.84 -20.58 -7.45
C GLY A 264 7.48 -21.56 -6.46
N TYR A 265 7.65 -21.16 -5.21
CA TYR A 265 8.44 -21.89 -4.22
C TYR A 265 7.60 -22.36 -3.01
N ASP A 266 7.13 -21.43 -2.18
CA ASP A 266 6.37 -21.72 -0.97
C ASP A 266 5.24 -20.71 -0.80
N MET A 267 4.17 -21.09 -0.11
CA MET A 267 2.99 -20.23 0.09
C MET A 267 3.25 -19.05 1.04
N VAL A 268 4.18 -19.20 1.98
CA VAL A 268 4.40 -18.24 3.06
C VAL A 268 5.85 -17.75 3.08
N ALA A 269 6.83 -18.66 2.92
CA ALA A 269 8.24 -18.34 2.97
C ALA A 269 8.75 -17.81 1.64
N PRO A 270 9.32 -16.57 1.57
CA PRO A 270 9.86 -16.04 0.33
C PRO A 270 11.16 -16.77 -0.06
N SER A 271 11.32 -17.03 -1.36
CA SER A 271 12.57 -17.60 -1.91
C SER A 271 13.71 -16.56 -1.94
N GLY A 272 13.35 -15.30 -2.16
CA GLY A 272 14.25 -14.19 -2.49
C GLY A 272 14.64 -14.13 -3.98
N GLU A 273 14.61 -15.23 -4.71
CA GLU A 273 14.95 -15.28 -6.13
C GLU A 273 13.94 -14.50 -7.00
N GLY A 274 12.64 -14.68 -6.73
CA GLY A 274 11.58 -13.90 -7.41
C GLY A 274 11.71 -12.41 -7.15
N ALA A 275 12.09 -11.98 -5.94
CA ALA A 275 12.35 -10.59 -5.61
C ALA A 275 13.54 -10.02 -6.42
N VAL A 276 14.61 -10.81 -6.62
CA VAL A 276 15.75 -10.43 -7.48
C VAL A 276 15.28 -10.17 -8.92
N ARG A 277 14.52 -11.11 -9.50
CA ARG A 277 13.98 -10.93 -10.87
C ARG A 277 13.07 -9.72 -10.95
N CYS A 278 12.23 -9.53 -9.95
CA CYS A 278 11.27 -8.43 -9.87
C CYS A 278 11.98 -7.07 -9.88
N MET A 279 12.95 -6.88 -9.01
CA MET A 279 13.75 -5.65 -8.96
C MET A 279 14.52 -5.43 -10.27
N LYS A 280 15.18 -6.46 -10.84
CA LYS A 280 15.88 -6.36 -12.13
C LYS A 280 14.93 -5.96 -13.26
N MET A 281 13.73 -6.54 -13.32
CA MET A 281 12.71 -6.22 -14.32
C MET A 281 12.27 -4.76 -14.22
N SER A 282 12.01 -4.26 -13.01
CA SER A 282 11.57 -2.88 -12.82
C SER A 282 12.61 -1.82 -13.21
N MET A 283 13.88 -2.21 -13.30
CA MET A 283 14.99 -1.29 -13.65
C MET A 283 15.33 -1.27 -15.15
N GLN A 284 14.64 -2.02 -16.03
CA GLN A 284 15.01 -2.14 -17.43
C GLN A 284 14.92 -0.82 -18.23
N ASN A 285 14.07 0.09 -17.82
CA ASN A 285 13.77 1.33 -18.57
C ASN A 285 14.04 2.61 -17.75
N LEU A 286 14.98 2.56 -16.81
CA LEU A 286 15.34 3.75 -16.01
C LEU A 286 15.91 4.85 -16.88
N ARG A 287 15.56 6.08 -16.58
CA ARG A 287 16.13 7.30 -17.19
C ARG A 287 17.33 7.81 -16.39
N HIS A 288 17.27 7.68 -15.06
CA HIS A 288 18.40 7.94 -14.18
C HIS A 288 19.32 6.72 -14.08
N SER A 289 20.61 6.98 -13.89
CA SER A 289 21.63 5.91 -13.89
C SER A 289 21.65 5.03 -12.65
N LYS A 290 20.89 5.40 -11.60
CA LYS A 290 20.89 4.69 -10.30
C LYS A 290 19.60 4.92 -9.55
N ILE A 291 19.31 3.98 -8.65
CA ILE A 291 18.29 4.14 -7.61
C ILE A 291 18.90 4.94 -6.45
N ASP A 292 18.25 6.00 -6.01
CA ASP A 292 18.70 6.85 -4.89
C ASP A 292 18.21 6.34 -3.54
N TYR A 293 17.05 5.65 -3.51
CA TYR A 293 16.43 5.14 -2.30
C TYR A 293 15.50 3.95 -2.60
N ILE A 294 15.43 3.00 -1.67
CA ILE A 294 14.48 1.90 -1.71
C ILE A 294 13.56 1.96 -0.49
N ASN A 295 12.24 2.10 -0.73
CA ASN A 295 11.23 1.75 0.28
C ASN A 295 11.04 0.23 0.22
N THR A 296 11.50 -0.44 1.25
CA THR A 296 11.51 -1.90 1.28
C THR A 296 10.17 -2.47 1.71
N HIS A 297 9.93 -3.73 1.36
CA HIS A 297 8.80 -4.47 1.90
C HIS A 297 8.91 -4.61 3.42
N GLY A 298 10.07 -4.94 3.95
CA GLY A 298 10.49 -4.90 5.35
C GLY A 298 9.36 -4.95 6.38
N THR A 299 8.80 -6.15 6.63
CA THR A 299 7.58 -6.31 7.44
C THR A 299 7.82 -6.50 8.93
N SER A 300 9.08 -6.45 9.39
CA SER A 300 9.45 -6.79 10.77
C SER A 300 9.35 -8.30 11.08
N THR A 301 9.45 -9.15 10.05
CA THR A 301 9.47 -10.60 10.21
C THR A 301 10.90 -11.14 10.18
N PRO A 302 11.23 -12.13 11.01
CA PRO A 302 12.60 -12.66 11.09
C PRO A 302 13.12 -13.18 9.75
N VAL A 303 12.29 -13.85 8.97
CA VAL A 303 12.67 -14.45 7.68
C VAL A 303 12.54 -13.45 6.53
N GLY A 304 11.41 -12.74 6.44
CA GLY A 304 11.10 -11.85 5.31
C GLY A 304 12.12 -10.73 5.13
N ASP A 305 12.41 -10.01 6.21
CA ASP A 305 13.38 -8.90 6.17
C ASP A 305 14.77 -9.36 5.71
N THR A 306 15.22 -10.52 6.21
CA THR A 306 16.53 -11.09 5.82
C THR A 306 16.56 -11.48 4.34
N LYS A 307 15.49 -12.10 3.83
CA LYS A 307 15.40 -12.54 2.42
C LYS A 307 15.38 -11.38 1.45
N GLU A 308 14.67 -10.30 1.79
CA GLU A 308 14.69 -9.08 0.97
C GLU A 308 16.09 -8.46 0.91
N ILE A 309 16.80 -8.40 2.03
CA ILE A 309 18.17 -7.91 2.08
C ILE A 309 19.14 -8.78 1.26
N GLU A 310 19.00 -10.11 1.32
CA GLU A 310 19.78 -11.03 0.47
C GLU A 310 19.52 -10.73 -1.03
N ALA A 311 18.26 -10.54 -1.41
CA ALA A 311 17.87 -10.18 -2.78
C ALA A 311 18.44 -8.82 -3.22
N MET A 312 18.37 -7.80 -2.35
CA MET A 312 18.95 -6.47 -2.64
C MET A 312 20.47 -6.55 -2.83
N LYS A 313 21.19 -7.31 -1.99
CA LYS A 313 22.62 -7.56 -2.16
C LYS A 313 22.94 -8.24 -3.49
N GLU A 314 22.12 -9.18 -3.93
CA GLU A 314 22.32 -9.83 -5.23
C GLU A 314 22.11 -8.87 -6.41
N VAL A 315 21.08 -7.99 -6.33
CA VAL A 315 20.78 -7.02 -7.39
C VAL A 315 21.83 -5.91 -7.48
N PHE A 316 22.16 -5.31 -6.36
CA PHE A 316 22.96 -4.07 -6.31
C PHE A 316 24.44 -4.30 -5.98
N LYS A 317 24.81 -5.53 -5.57
CA LYS A 317 26.18 -5.90 -5.17
C LYS A 317 26.69 -4.95 -4.05
N ASP A 318 27.84 -4.33 -4.24
CA ASP A 318 28.45 -3.39 -3.28
C ASP A 318 27.80 -1.98 -3.29
N LYS A 319 26.79 -1.77 -4.14
CA LYS A 319 26.16 -0.46 -4.35
C LYS A 319 24.68 -0.45 -3.93
N VAL A 320 24.35 -1.15 -2.83
CA VAL A 320 22.98 -1.13 -2.29
C VAL A 320 22.60 0.32 -1.96
N PRO A 321 21.51 0.85 -2.53
CA PRO A 321 21.05 2.21 -2.20
C PRO A 321 20.66 2.35 -0.72
N PRO A 322 20.63 3.58 -0.16
CA PRO A 322 19.96 3.83 1.10
C PRO A 322 18.54 3.27 1.09
N PHE A 323 18.12 2.63 2.17
CA PHE A 323 16.79 2.03 2.27
C PHE A 323 16.20 2.15 3.66
N SER A 324 14.88 2.08 3.74
CA SER A 324 14.14 1.97 4.99
C SER A 324 12.79 1.30 4.78
N SER A 325 12.19 0.81 5.87
CA SER A 325 10.81 0.36 5.90
C SER A 325 9.94 1.33 6.70
N THR A 326 9.03 1.99 6.02
CA THR A 326 8.01 2.85 6.66
C THR A 326 7.03 2.07 7.53
N LYS A 327 6.97 0.73 7.36
CA LYS A 327 6.14 -0.15 8.21
C LYS A 327 6.55 -0.12 9.68
N SER A 328 7.73 0.38 10.01
CA SER A 328 8.16 0.61 11.39
C SER A 328 7.20 1.52 12.19
N ILE A 329 6.48 2.42 11.52
CA ILE A 329 5.50 3.33 12.15
C ILE A 329 4.07 3.13 11.66
N THR A 330 3.88 2.52 10.47
CA THR A 330 2.56 2.33 9.86
C THR A 330 1.97 0.94 10.13
N GLY A 331 2.78 -0.03 10.50
CA GLY A 331 2.40 -1.43 10.38
C GLY A 331 2.24 -1.81 8.90
N HIS A 332 1.56 -2.92 8.66
CA HIS A 332 1.37 -3.51 7.34
C HIS A 332 -0.12 -3.57 6.97
N SER A 333 -0.55 -2.71 6.09
CA SER A 333 -1.93 -2.59 5.60
C SER A 333 -2.23 -3.52 4.40
N LEU A 334 -1.58 -4.68 4.34
CA LEU A 334 -1.81 -5.76 3.38
C LEU A 334 -1.95 -5.24 1.93
N GLY A 335 -3.14 -5.40 1.32
CA GLY A 335 -3.38 -5.01 -0.07
C GLY A 335 -3.31 -3.49 -0.34
N ALA A 336 -3.49 -2.65 0.67
CA ALA A 336 -3.33 -1.20 0.55
C ALA A 336 -1.89 -0.72 0.77
N THR A 337 -0.99 -1.57 1.29
CA THR A 337 0.34 -1.13 1.72
C THR A 337 1.18 -0.54 0.59
N SER A 338 1.15 -1.17 -0.59
CA SER A 338 2.03 -0.77 -1.71
C SER A 338 1.70 0.62 -2.25
N VAL A 339 0.43 0.98 -2.35
CA VAL A 339 0.05 2.33 -2.79
C VAL A 339 0.31 3.38 -1.71
N GLN A 340 0.15 3.04 -0.43
CA GLN A 340 0.56 3.93 0.65
C GLN A 340 2.06 4.20 0.58
N GLU A 341 2.88 3.17 0.40
CA GLU A 341 4.34 3.27 0.25
C GLU A 341 4.76 4.01 -1.02
N ALA A 342 4.04 3.83 -2.14
CA ALA A 342 4.22 4.66 -3.33
C ALA A 342 3.99 6.15 -3.03
N ILE A 343 2.93 6.48 -2.28
CA ILE A 343 2.65 7.86 -1.88
C ILE A 343 3.71 8.38 -0.90
N TYR A 344 4.23 7.56 0.02
CA TYR A 344 5.35 7.95 0.88
C TYR A 344 6.61 8.25 0.06
N CYS A 345 6.91 7.46 -0.97
CA CYS A 345 8.01 7.75 -1.90
C CYS A 345 7.82 9.10 -2.61
N LEU A 346 6.62 9.38 -3.13
CA LEU A 346 6.31 10.68 -3.75
C LEU A 346 6.46 11.85 -2.76
N LEU A 347 6.03 11.68 -1.50
CA LEU A 347 6.21 12.69 -0.45
C LEU A 347 7.68 12.90 -0.11
N MET A 348 8.48 11.83 -0.03
CA MET A 348 9.93 11.91 0.20
C MET A 348 10.66 12.61 -0.95
N MET A 349 10.35 12.28 -2.20
CA MET A 349 10.89 12.97 -3.38
C MET A 349 10.58 14.47 -3.37
N LYS A 350 9.29 14.81 -3.20
CA LYS A 350 8.81 16.21 -3.22
C LYS A 350 9.39 17.05 -2.09
N ASN A 351 9.57 16.48 -0.89
CA ASN A 351 10.00 17.20 0.31
C ASN A 351 11.47 16.94 0.68
N LYS A 352 12.24 16.25 -0.18
CA LYS A 352 13.70 16.04 -0.08
C LYS A 352 14.13 15.42 1.25
N PHE A 353 13.51 14.30 1.63
CA PHE A 353 13.87 13.57 2.83
C PHE A 353 13.76 12.06 2.62
N ILE A 354 14.36 11.29 3.53
CA ILE A 354 14.15 9.85 3.64
C ILE A 354 13.56 9.55 5.02
N ALA A 355 12.43 8.86 5.06
CA ALA A 355 11.80 8.41 6.28
C ALA A 355 12.61 7.27 6.94
N ALA A 356 12.56 7.17 8.26
CA ALA A 356 13.33 6.20 9.00
C ALA A 356 12.67 4.80 9.05
N SER A 357 13.49 3.75 9.14
CA SER A 357 13.13 2.52 9.83
C SER A 357 13.23 2.78 11.32
N ALA A 358 12.13 3.10 11.97
CA ALA A 358 12.09 3.35 13.41
C ALA A 358 12.30 2.05 14.21
N ASN A 359 12.55 2.21 15.53
CA ASN A 359 12.59 1.12 16.51
C ASN A 359 13.77 0.13 16.33
N VAL A 360 14.77 0.46 15.53
CA VAL A 360 16.01 -0.33 15.42
C VAL A 360 16.94 0.05 16.56
N LYS A 361 17.04 -0.83 17.56
CA LYS A 361 17.97 -0.68 18.69
C LYS A 361 19.25 -1.47 18.50
N ASP A 362 19.12 -2.67 17.95
CA ASP A 362 20.22 -3.56 17.63
C ASP A 362 19.98 -4.19 16.24
N LEU A 363 20.78 -3.78 15.26
CA LEU A 363 20.67 -4.29 13.90
C LEU A 363 20.98 -5.78 13.83
N ASP A 364 20.16 -6.54 13.11
CA ASP A 364 20.46 -7.93 12.78
C ASP A 364 21.86 -8.01 12.11
N GLU A 365 22.68 -8.94 12.56
CA GLU A 365 24.07 -9.14 12.10
C GLU A 365 24.20 -9.21 10.58
N LYS A 366 23.21 -9.79 9.90
CA LYS A 366 23.19 -9.93 8.45
C LYS A 366 23.04 -8.59 7.71
N ILE A 367 22.67 -7.52 8.41
CA ILE A 367 22.30 -6.21 7.85
C ILE A 367 23.29 -5.10 8.25
N LYS A 368 24.10 -5.30 9.28
CA LYS A 368 24.96 -4.27 9.92
C LYS A 368 25.84 -3.44 8.97
N VAL A 369 26.20 -3.97 7.81
CA VAL A 369 27.09 -3.27 6.86
C VAL A 369 26.35 -2.54 5.72
N LEU A 370 25.03 -2.50 5.77
CA LEU A 370 24.23 -1.92 4.71
C LEU A 370 23.73 -0.50 5.06
N PRO A 371 23.42 0.33 4.07
CA PRO A 371 23.02 1.74 4.26
C PRO A 371 21.55 1.88 4.68
N ILE A 372 21.14 1.19 5.75
CA ILE A 372 19.83 1.36 6.35
C ILE A 372 19.69 2.76 6.95
N VAL A 373 18.52 3.38 6.74
CA VAL A 373 18.18 4.70 7.29
C VAL A 373 17.35 4.50 8.55
N THR A 374 17.95 4.66 9.72
CA THR A 374 17.31 4.49 11.04
C THR A 374 16.83 5.80 11.66
N GLU A 375 17.24 6.94 11.09
CA GLU A 375 16.82 8.28 11.47
C GLU A 375 16.41 9.06 10.21
N VAL A 376 15.47 9.99 10.33
CA VAL A 376 15.02 10.81 9.19
C VAL A 376 16.17 11.64 8.64
N LYS A 377 16.48 11.46 7.36
CA LYS A 377 17.47 12.25 6.64
C LYS A 377 16.78 13.36 5.87
N LYS A 378 17.12 14.61 6.13
CA LYS A 378 16.57 15.81 5.47
C LYS A 378 17.53 16.35 4.42
N ASN A 379 17.00 17.16 3.51
CA ASN A 379 17.73 17.80 2.41
C ASN A 379 18.44 16.80 1.48
N ILE A 380 17.79 15.68 1.20
CA ILE A 380 18.26 14.62 0.30
C ILE A 380 17.49 14.71 -1.01
N GLU A 381 18.18 14.98 -2.12
CA GLU A 381 17.58 14.87 -3.45
C GLU A 381 17.34 13.40 -3.80
N LEU A 382 16.12 13.09 -4.21
CA LEU A 382 15.71 11.76 -4.63
C LEU A 382 15.13 11.88 -6.05
N ASN A 383 15.90 11.47 -7.03
CA ASN A 383 15.50 11.54 -8.44
C ASN A 383 14.95 10.21 -8.97
N CYS A 384 15.35 9.11 -8.37
CA CYS A 384 14.90 7.77 -8.73
C CYS A 384 14.71 6.93 -7.47
N VAL A 385 13.47 6.52 -7.19
CA VAL A 385 13.13 5.73 -6.01
C VAL A 385 12.42 4.45 -6.37
N MET A 386 12.73 3.38 -5.63
CA MET A 386 12.13 2.06 -5.79
C MET A 386 11.24 1.73 -4.59
N SER A 387 10.12 1.06 -4.83
CA SER A 387 9.25 0.51 -3.78
C SER A 387 8.99 -0.96 -4.02
N ASN A 388 9.30 -1.80 -3.02
CA ASN A 388 9.15 -3.24 -3.08
C ASN A 388 7.91 -3.72 -2.33
N SER A 389 7.23 -4.72 -2.88
CA SER A 389 6.10 -5.37 -2.24
C SER A 389 6.10 -6.87 -2.57
N PHE A 390 6.27 -7.69 -1.54
CA PHE A 390 6.37 -9.15 -1.67
C PHE A 390 5.29 -9.82 -0.82
N GLY A 391 4.40 -10.56 -1.47
CA GLY A 391 3.19 -11.12 -0.83
C GLY A 391 3.22 -12.63 -0.66
N PHE A 392 2.40 -13.12 0.25
CA PHE A 392 2.11 -14.54 0.37
C PHE A 392 1.63 -15.12 -0.97
N GLY A 393 1.97 -16.40 -1.23
CA GLY A 393 1.84 -17.02 -2.53
C GLY A 393 3.03 -16.76 -3.45
N GLY A 394 4.09 -16.10 -2.95
CA GLY A 394 5.29 -15.78 -3.72
C GLY A 394 5.06 -14.72 -4.79
N THR A 395 4.06 -13.86 -4.62
CA THR A 395 3.74 -12.79 -5.56
C THR A 395 4.56 -11.55 -5.24
N ASN A 396 5.36 -11.08 -6.20
CA ASN A 396 6.28 -9.97 -6.07
C ASN A 396 5.93 -8.83 -7.02
N ALA A 397 5.98 -7.61 -6.53
CA ALA A 397 5.87 -6.40 -7.33
C ALA A 397 6.91 -5.36 -6.88
N THR A 398 7.53 -4.69 -7.84
CA THR A 398 8.45 -3.57 -7.63
C THR A 398 8.06 -2.42 -8.54
N LEU A 399 7.94 -1.23 -7.99
CA LEU A 399 7.66 0.01 -8.71
C LEU A 399 8.87 0.93 -8.67
N VAL A 400 9.12 1.69 -9.76
CA VAL A 400 10.14 2.74 -9.78
C VAL A 400 9.52 4.06 -10.23
N PHE A 401 9.81 5.10 -9.47
CA PHE A 401 9.37 6.47 -9.71
C PHE A 401 10.58 7.36 -9.95
N GLU A 402 10.52 8.20 -10.97
CA GLU A 402 11.60 9.13 -11.32
C GLU A 402 11.10 10.57 -11.39
N SER A 403 11.96 11.51 -11.00
CA SER A 403 11.72 12.94 -11.25
C SER A 403 11.79 13.25 -12.75
N LEU A 404 11.11 14.31 -13.19
CA LEU A 404 11.10 14.77 -14.58
C LEU A 404 12.26 15.73 -14.86
#